data_ae1e803d47b16234cbe5bcfa4b8a3118
#
_entry.id   ae1e803d47b16234cbe5bcfa4b8a3118
#
_cell.length_a   1.000
_cell.length_b   1.000
_cell.length_c   1.000
_cell.angle_alpha   90.00
_cell.angle_beta   90.00
_cell.angle_gamma   90.00
#
_symmetry.space_group_name_H-M   'P 1'
#
loop_
_entity.id
_entity.type
_entity.pdbx_description
1 polymer ?
#
loop_
_entity_poly.entity_id
_entity_poly.type
_entity_poly.pdbx_seq_one_letter_code
_entity_poly.pdbx_strand_id
1 'polypeptide(L)' 'MSKLTAKQQYWSEQLLKADAFDGSLTQYAQAQNISVKMLYYWRGYFKRSSATGAK' A
#
# COMPACT_ATOMS: atom_id res chain seq x y z
N MET A 1 9.85 6.28 17.70
CA MET A 1 9.02 5.78 16.97
C MET A 1 8.20 6.69 16.21
N SER A 2 8.14 6.57 15.01
CA SER A 2 7.35 7.49 14.26
C SER A 2 5.97 6.94 14.02
N LYS A 3 5.03 7.87 13.98
CA LYS A 3 3.71 7.53 13.70
C LYS A 3 3.44 7.75 12.26
N LEU A 4 2.63 6.91 11.66
CA LEU A 4 2.22 7.10 10.29
C LEU A 4 1.24 8.25 10.22
N THR A 5 1.32 9.03 9.17
CA THR A 5 0.32 10.07 8.93
C THR A 5 -0.98 9.38 8.56
N ALA A 6 -2.08 10.14 8.57
CA ALA A 6 -3.37 9.59 8.20
C ALA A 6 -3.32 9.01 6.79
N LYS A 7 -2.65 9.71 5.90
CA LYS A 7 -2.54 9.24 4.52
C LYS A 7 -1.72 7.95 4.44
N GLN A 8 -0.61 7.91 5.16
CA GLN A 8 0.23 6.72 5.16
C GLN A 8 -0.53 5.54 5.74
N GLN A 9 -1.27 5.78 6.79
CA GLN A 9 -2.04 4.74 7.43
C GLN A 9 -3.11 4.19 6.49
N TYR A 10 -3.80 5.09 5.79
CA TYR A 10 -4.81 4.69 4.83
C TYR A 10 -4.22 3.78 3.75
N TRP A 11 -3.11 4.20 3.15
CA TRP A 11 -2.52 3.42 2.07
C TRP A 11 -1.90 2.12 2.57
N SER A 12 -1.39 2.14 3.79
CA SER A 12 -0.86 0.93 4.38
C SER A 12 -1.97 -0.11 4.51
N GLU A 13 -3.15 0.32 4.95
CA GLU A 13 -4.27 -0.58 5.07
C GLU A 13 -4.74 -1.08 3.72
N GLN A 14 -4.76 -0.19 2.73
CA GLN A 14 -5.17 -0.59 1.39
C GLN A 14 -4.23 -1.65 0.83
N LEU A 15 -2.94 -1.50 1.09
CA LEU A 15 -1.97 -2.45 0.60
C LEU A 15 -2.10 -3.79 1.30
N LEU A 16 -2.41 -3.78 2.58
CA LEU A 16 -2.63 -5.02 3.30
C LEU A 16 -3.84 -5.76 2.75
N LYS A 17 -4.91 -5.02 2.47
CA LYS A 17 -6.11 -5.61 1.92
C LYS A 17 -5.85 -6.10 0.51
N ALA A 18 -5.07 -5.36 -0.26
CA ALA A 18 -4.73 -5.77 -1.61
C ALA A 18 -3.91 -7.05 -1.61
N ASP A 19 -3.05 -7.19 -0.61
CA ASP A 19 -2.22 -8.37 -0.50
C ASP A 19 -3.07 -9.61 -0.21
N ALA A 20 -4.14 -9.43 0.54
CA ALA A 20 -5.05 -10.52 0.84
C ALA A 20 -6.07 -10.72 -0.27
N PHE A 21 -6.16 -9.77 -1.19
CA PHE A 21 -7.12 -9.85 -2.27
C PHE A 21 -6.70 -10.91 -3.29
N ASP A 22 -7.67 -11.63 -3.78
CA ASP A 22 -7.40 -12.70 -4.75
C ASP A 22 -7.34 -12.11 -6.15
N GLY A 23 -6.26 -11.40 -6.44
CA GLY A 23 -6.11 -10.76 -7.73
C GLY A 23 -4.93 -9.82 -7.71
N SER A 24 -4.80 -9.02 -8.75
CA SER A 24 -3.69 -8.08 -8.85
C SER A 24 -4.03 -6.76 -8.16
N LEU A 25 -3.00 -5.94 -7.97
CA LEU A 25 -3.22 -4.61 -7.42
C LEU A 25 -4.15 -3.80 -8.30
N THR A 26 -4.02 -3.97 -9.61
CA THR A 26 -4.88 -3.26 -10.54
C THR A 26 -6.34 -3.65 -10.31
N GLN A 27 -6.58 -4.95 -10.14
CA GLN A 27 -7.94 -5.43 -9.91
C GLN A 27 -8.47 -4.92 -8.59
N TYR A 28 -7.62 -4.92 -7.58
CA TYR A 28 -8.04 -4.43 -6.27
C TYR A 28 -8.39 -2.94 -6.35
N ALA A 29 -7.56 -2.16 -7.03
CA ALA A 29 -7.80 -0.74 -7.15
C ALA A 29 -9.12 -0.46 -7.87
N GLN A 30 -9.39 -1.23 -8.89
CA GLN A 30 -10.64 -1.07 -9.64
C GLN A 30 -11.84 -1.44 -8.78
N ALA A 31 -11.69 -2.50 -8.00
CA ALA A 31 -12.78 -2.94 -7.13
C ALA A 31 -13.07 -1.89 -6.05
N GLN A 32 -12.03 -1.24 -5.57
CA GLN A 32 -12.18 -0.23 -4.53
C GLN A 32 -12.38 1.17 -5.10
N ASN A 33 -12.29 1.29 -6.41
CA ASN A 33 -12.42 2.59 -7.09
C ASN A 33 -11.37 3.56 -6.59
N ILE A 34 -10.14 3.09 -6.48
CA ILE A 34 -9.03 3.95 -6.09
C ILE A 34 -7.96 3.90 -7.17
N SER A 35 -7.01 4.80 -7.08
CA SER A 35 -5.98 4.92 -8.10
C SER A 35 -4.97 3.78 -8.01
N VAL A 36 -4.84 3.01 -9.08
CA VAL A 36 -3.86 1.95 -9.11
C VAL A 36 -2.44 2.53 -9.10
N LYS A 37 -2.28 3.70 -9.71
CA LYS A 37 -0.99 4.36 -9.73
C LYS A 37 -0.53 4.67 -8.30
N MET A 38 -1.45 5.15 -7.48
CA MET A 38 -1.14 5.44 -6.10
C MET A 38 -0.82 4.18 -5.31
N LEU A 39 -1.51 3.10 -5.60
CA LEU A 39 -1.24 1.84 -4.93
C LEU A 39 0.19 1.38 -5.20
N TYR A 40 0.61 1.45 -6.46
CA TYR A 40 1.97 1.05 -6.81
C TYR A 40 3.00 1.99 -6.20
N TYR A 41 2.68 3.28 -6.18
CA TYR A 41 3.57 4.25 -5.57
C TYR A 41 3.80 3.93 -4.09
N TRP A 42 2.70 3.74 -3.36
CA TRP A 42 2.80 3.48 -1.93
C TRP A 42 3.37 2.12 -1.62
N ARG A 43 3.09 1.16 -2.49
CA ARG A 43 3.67 -0.16 -2.32
C ARG A 43 5.20 -0.07 -2.39
N GLY A 44 5.70 0.65 -3.38
CA GLY A 44 7.13 0.83 -3.50
C GLY A 44 7.72 1.60 -2.33
N TYR A 45 6.98 2.61 -1.89
CA TYR A 45 7.42 3.42 -0.77
C TYR A 45 7.57 2.58 0.50
N PHE A 46 6.56 1.81 0.83
CA PHE A 46 6.59 1.00 2.03
C PHE A 46 7.58 -0.15 1.92
N LYS A 47 7.69 -0.70 0.75
CA LYS A 47 8.63 -1.78 0.54
C LYS A 47 10.06 -1.30 0.75
N ARG A 48 10.35 -0.14 0.23
CA ARG A 48 11.68 0.44 0.36
C ARG A 48 11.96 0.81 1.82
N SER A 49 10.97 1.41 2.45
CA SER A 49 11.10 1.81 3.84
C SER A 49 11.29 0.59 4.73
N SER A 50 10.55 -0.45 4.46
CA SER A 50 10.63 -1.67 5.24
C SER A 50 12.00 -2.33 5.07
N ALA A 51 12.49 -2.36 3.86
CA ALA A 51 13.79 -2.95 3.59
C ALA A 51 14.88 -2.19 4.33
N THR A 52 14.74 -0.87 4.36
CA THR A 52 15.70 -0.05 5.06
C THR A 52 15.66 -0.29 6.54
N GLY A 53 14.47 -0.37 7.07
CA GLY A 53 14.32 -0.54 8.51
C GLY A 53 14.64 -1.95 8.96
N ALA A 54 14.55 -2.88 8.05
CA ALA A 54 14.80 -4.22 8.43
C ALA A 54 16.22 -4.46 8.82
N LYS A 55 16.87 -3.92 8.57
CA LYS A 55 18.11 -4.24 8.90
C LYS A 55 18.54 -4.21 9.91
#